data_e239872439017394eaeef1a3d7b7197a
#
_entry.id   e239872439017394eaeef1a3d7b7197a
#
_cell.length_a   1.000
_cell.length_b   1.000
_cell.length_c   1.000
_cell.angle_alpha   90.00
_cell.angle_beta   90.00
_cell.angle_gamma   90.00
#
_symmetry.space_group_name_H-M   'P 1'
#
loop_
_entity.id
_entity.type
_entity.pdbx_description
1 polymer ?
#
loop_
_entity_poly.entity_id
_entity_poly.type
_entity_poly.pdbx_seq_one_letter_code
_entity_poly.pdbx_strand_id
1 'polypeptide(L)'
;MLVLLAGGVLWLSAARETPLSRYLPAELKPRVFPSVQTDGLSPERIAIVESLRREFAANRPGTYYAEGVVEPWCADFASAVLRDSGLAVRNPNSGSWRIPSVYTLTEYFQRDGRFRPPEYLPAVGDLVLYAPEHRFGQHTNFVVGVADGIVTTVGGNQPGGISTLTFEHADHAGIVGYGIPVR
;
A
#
# COMPACT_ATOMS: atom_id res chain seq x y z
N MET A 1 25.07 -53.28 9.57
CA MET A 1 25.13 -51.93 10.12
C MET A 1 24.59 -50.97 9.05
N LEU A 2 23.30 -50.65 9.14
CA LEU A 2 22.60 -49.82 8.15
C LEU A 2 22.60 -48.37 8.70
N VAL A 3 23.18 -47.45 7.93
CA VAL A 3 23.13 -46.01 8.22
C VAL A 3 21.99 -45.41 7.40
N LEU A 4 20.91 -45.02 8.05
CA LEU A 4 19.81 -44.24 7.45
C LEU A 4 20.18 -42.75 7.47
N LEU A 5 20.45 -42.19 6.28
CA LEU A 5 20.54 -40.74 6.10
C LEU A 5 19.13 -40.17 5.95
N ALA A 6 18.67 -39.45 6.97
CA ALA A 6 17.44 -38.65 6.92
C ALA A 6 17.70 -37.37 6.13
N GLY A 7 17.32 -37.35 4.86
CA GLY A 7 17.26 -36.13 4.05
C GLY A 7 16.02 -35.32 4.39
N GLY A 8 16.18 -34.24 5.16
CA GLY A 8 15.11 -33.27 5.39
C GLY A 8 14.86 -32.45 4.13
N VAL A 9 13.70 -32.64 3.50
CA VAL A 9 13.22 -31.77 2.41
C VAL A 9 12.56 -30.55 3.04
N LEU A 10 13.24 -29.40 2.97
CA LEU A 10 12.64 -28.12 3.28
C LEU A 10 11.57 -27.80 2.22
N TRP A 11 10.31 -27.93 2.59
CA TRP A 11 9.20 -27.41 1.80
C TRP A 11 9.14 -25.90 1.96
N LEU A 12 9.68 -25.15 0.98
CA LEU A 12 9.35 -23.76 0.76
C LEU A 12 7.91 -23.70 0.26
N SER A 13 6.96 -23.44 1.14
CA SER A 13 5.57 -23.19 0.79
C SER A 13 5.43 -21.80 0.18
N ALA A 14 5.78 -21.65 -1.08
CA ALA A 14 5.16 -20.61 -1.90
C ALA A 14 3.68 -20.99 -1.98
N ALA A 15 2.79 -20.14 -1.43
CA ALA A 15 1.35 -20.32 -1.55
C ALA A 15 0.98 -20.21 -3.03
N ARG A 16 1.04 -21.33 -3.75
CA ARG A 16 0.51 -21.45 -5.10
C ARG A 16 -0.99 -21.39 -4.99
N GLU A 17 -1.60 -20.48 -5.74
CA GLU A 17 -3.06 -20.50 -5.91
C GLU A 17 -3.47 -21.91 -6.32
N THR A 18 -4.29 -22.55 -5.50
CA THR A 18 -4.83 -23.86 -5.87
C THR A 18 -5.76 -23.68 -7.06
N PRO A 19 -5.83 -24.62 -8.02
CA PRO A 19 -6.67 -24.51 -9.20
C PRO A 19 -8.15 -24.19 -8.88
N LEU A 20 -8.63 -24.54 -7.70
CA LEU A 20 -9.98 -24.28 -7.20
C LEU A 20 -10.21 -22.82 -6.81
N SER A 21 -9.19 -22.06 -6.42
CA SER A 21 -9.35 -20.64 -6.06
C SER A 21 -9.81 -19.78 -7.23
N ARG A 22 -9.58 -20.24 -8.46
CA ARG A 22 -10.02 -19.58 -9.69
C ARG A 22 -11.54 -19.49 -9.82
N TYR A 23 -12.27 -20.46 -9.24
CA TYR A 23 -13.73 -20.59 -9.33
C TYR A 23 -14.46 -20.05 -8.09
N LEU A 24 -13.73 -19.61 -7.06
CA LEU A 24 -14.35 -19.02 -5.90
C LEU A 24 -14.90 -17.61 -6.22
N PRO A 25 -16.09 -17.25 -5.71
CA PRO A 25 -16.51 -15.86 -5.66
C PRO A 25 -15.43 -14.95 -5.08
N ALA A 26 -15.38 -13.71 -5.52
CA ALA A 26 -14.31 -12.76 -5.12
C ALA A 26 -14.17 -12.65 -3.60
N GLU A 27 -15.30 -12.74 -2.87
CA GLU A 27 -15.40 -12.65 -1.41
C GLU A 27 -14.78 -13.86 -0.69
N LEU A 28 -14.70 -15.01 -1.39
CA LEU A 28 -14.14 -16.25 -0.86
C LEU A 28 -12.70 -16.52 -1.32
N LYS A 29 -12.15 -15.67 -2.19
CA LYS A 29 -10.75 -15.79 -2.58
C LYS A 29 -9.84 -15.42 -1.42
N PRO A 30 -8.81 -16.23 -1.13
CA PRO A 30 -7.83 -15.87 -0.13
C PRO A 30 -7.24 -14.49 -0.43
N ARG A 31 -7.27 -13.61 0.58
CA ARG A 31 -6.58 -12.32 0.49
C ARG A 31 -5.08 -12.57 0.65
N VAL A 32 -4.33 -12.35 -0.39
CA VAL A 32 -2.87 -12.56 -0.39
C VAL A 32 -2.19 -11.20 -0.56
N PHE A 33 -1.32 -10.85 0.37
CA PHE A 33 -0.48 -9.67 0.23
C PHE A 33 0.51 -9.89 -0.92
N PRO A 34 0.74 -8.91 -1.81
CA PRO A 34 1.65 -9.04 -2.92
C PRO A 34 3.06 -9.44 -2.47
N SER A 35 3.76 -10.21 -3.31
CA SER A 35 5.20 -10.42 -3.12
C SER A 35 5.92 -9.10 -3.37
N VAL A 36 6.68 -8.65 -2.39
CA VAL A 36 7.43 -7.39 -2.46
C VAL A 36 8.92 -7.71 -2.40
N GLN A 37 9.66 -7.23 -3.39
CA GLN A 37 11.12 -7.28 -3.37
C GLN A 37 11.62 -6.23 -2.38
N THR A 38 12.28 -6.70 -1.31
CA THR A 38 12.80 -5.83 -0.24
C THR A 38 14.31 -5.65 -0.30
N ASP A 39 14.99 -6.42 -1.13
CA ASP A 39 16.43 -6.33 -1.30
C ASP A 39 16.83 -4.94 -1.83
N GLY A 40 17.73 -4.28 -1.13
CA GLY A 40 18.18 -2.93 -1.47
C GLY A 40 17.26 -1.79 -1.03
N LEU A 41 16.12 -2.07 -0.40
CA LEU A 41 15.29 -1.03 0.21
C LEU A 41 15.92 -0.49 1.50
N SER A 42 15.70 0.80 1.78
CA SER A 42 16.08 1.38 3.07
C SER A 42 15.23 0.79 4.21
N PRO A 43 15.74 0.84 5.47
CA PRO A 43 14.98 0.36 6.64
C PRO A 43 13.59 1.00 6.76
N GLU A 44 13.45 2.26 6.40
CA GLU A 44 12.18 3.00 6.45
C GLU A 44 11.17 2.44 5.42
N ARG A 45 11.63 2.13 4.20
CA ARG A 45 10.79 1.52 3.16
C ARG A 45 10.37 0.10 3.56
N ILE A 46 11.26 -0.66 4.17
CA ILE A 46 10.94 -1.98 4.73
C ILE A 46 9.88 -1.85 5.83
N ALA A 47 10.01 -0.87 6.73
CA ALA A 47 9.02 -0.63 7.78
C ALA A 47 7.62 -0.28 7.22
N ILE A 48 7.55 0.48 6.11
CA ILE A 48 6.28 0.73 5.40
C ILE A 48 5.68 -0.60 4.90
N VAL A 49 6.48 -1.43 4.22
CA VAL A 49 6.01 -2.71 3.66
C VAL A 49 5.50 -3.63 4.78
N GLU A 50 6.22 -3.72 5.89
CA GLU A 50 5.80 -4.53 7.05
C GLU A 50 4.53 -4.00 7.70
N SER A 51 4.38 -2.67 7.82
CA SER A 51 3.16 -2.05 8.31
C SER A 51 1.98 -2.36 7.39
N LEU A 52 2.14 -2.20 6.07
CA LEU A 52 1.14 -2.55 5.08
C LEU A 52 0.73 -4.04 5.17
N ARG A 53 1.69 -4.95 5.33
CA ARG A 53 1.44 -6.38 5.46
C ARG A 53 0.59 -6.70 6.69
N ARG A 54 0.92 -6.11 7.84
CA ARG A 54 0.14 -6.27 9.09
C ARG A 54 -1.29 -5.76 8.92
N GLU A 55 -1.45 -4.55 8.37
CA GLU A 55 -2.77 -3.94 8.21
C GLU A 55 -3.61 -4.66 7.14
N PHE A 56 -2.99 -5.13 6.06
CA PHE A 56 -3.64 -5.96 5.06
C PHE A 56 -4.19 -7.26 5.65
N ALA A 57 -3.41 -7.94 6.48
CA ALA A 57 -3.83 -9.17 7.16
C ALA A 57 -4.95 -8.90 8.19
N ALA A 58 -4.83 -7.82 8.96
CA ALA A 58 -5.81 -7.45 9.98
C ALA A 58 -7.13 -6.95 9.40
N ASN A 59 -7.08 -6.26 8.27
CA ASN A 59 -8.23 -5.68 7.55
C ASN A 59 -9.20 -4.95 8.48
N ARG A 60 -8.69 -4.06 9.32
CA ARG A 60 -9.49 -3.33 10.28
C ARG A 60 -10.51 -2.40 9.59
N PRO A 61 -11.64 -2.11 10.20
CA PRO A 61 -12.62 -1.19 9.65
C PRO A 61 -12.05 0.23 9.54
N GLY A 62 -12.57 1.04 8.61
CA GLY A 62 -12.12 2.41 8.38
C GLY A 62 -12.13 3.30 9.62
N THR A 63 -13.11 3.11 10.49
CA THR A 63 -13.23 3.83 11.78
C THR A 63 -12.04 3.63 12.71
N TYR A 64 -11.28 2.53 12.56
CA TYR A 64 -10.04 2.32 13.31
C TYR A 64 -8.96 3.36 12.92
N TYR A 65 -8.83 3.66 11.62
CA TYR A 65 -7.85 4.62 11.10
C TYR A 65 -8.33 6.07 11.25
N ALA A 66 -9.64 6.27 11.16
CA ALA A 66 -10.32 7.56 11.26
C ALA A 66 -10.73 7.95 12.70
N GLU A 67 -10.15 7.32 13.72
CA GLU A 67 -10.40 7.62 15.15
C GLU A 67 -11.89 7.62 15.53
N GLY A 68 -12.65 6.66 14.98
CA GLY A 68 -14.08 6.47 15.23
C GLY A 68 -14.99 7.20 14.24
N VAL A 69 -14.47 8.06 13.38
CA VAL A 69 -15.27 8.80 12.39
C VAL A 69 -15.64 7.89 11.20
N VAL A 70 -16.86 8.02 10.71
CA VAL A 70 -17.33 7.36 9.49
C VAL A 70 -17.14 8.30 8.31
N GLU A 71 -16.08 8.10 7.56
CA GLU A 71 -15.68 8.94 6.42
C GLU A 71 -14.87 8.12 5.41
N PRO A 72 -14.57 8.64 4.18
CA PRO A 72 -13.59 8.05 3.30
C PRO A 72 -12.21 8.05 3.96
N TRP A 73 -11.64 6.86 4.20
CA TRP A 73 -10.50 6.67 5.11
C TRP A 73 -9.18 6.27 4.42
N CYS A 74 -9.05 6.45 3.11
CA CYS A 74 -7.82 6.09 2.39
C CYS A 74 -6.60 6.91 2.85
N ALA A 75 -6.79 8.21 3.11
CA ALA A 75 -5.73 9.09 3.60
C ALA A 75 -5.44 8.87 5.10
N ASP A 76 -6.46 8.53 5.89
CA ASP A 76 -6.29 8.11 7.29
C ASP A 76 -5.45 6.83 7.39
N PHE A 77 -5.77 5.84 6.55
CA PHE A 77 -4.98 4.61 6.43
C PHE A 77 -3.53 4.91 6.06
N ALA A 78 -3.30 5.77 5.06
CA ALA A 78 -1.96 6.15 4.66
C ALA A 78 -1.20 6.84 5.80
N SER A 79 -1.83 7.75 6.52
CA SER A 79 -1.26 8.44 7.68
C SER A 79 -0.90 7.47 8.82
N ALA A 80 -1.78 6.49 9.09
CA ALA A 80 -1.56 5.47 10.11
C ALA A 80 -0.38 4.55 9.76
N VAL A 81 -0.30 4.08 8.51
CA VAL A 81 0.83 3.28 8.01
C VAL A 81 2.15 4.04 8.17
N LEU A 82 2.19 5.32 7.77
CA LEU A 82 3.40 6.15 7.92
C LEU A 82 3.77 6.36 9.39
N ARG A 83 2.82 6.65 10.26
CA ARG A 83 3.06 6.77 11.70
C ARG A 83 3.66 5.49 12.28
N ASP A 84 3.06 4.35 11.96
CA ASP A 84 3.45 3.04 12.50
C ASP A 84 4.77 2.51 11.90
N SER A 85 5.24 3.16 10.84
CA SER A 85 6.57 2.97 10.23
C SER A 85 7.63 3.96 10.73
N GLY A 86 7.30 4.81 11.70
CA GLY A 86 8.22 5.84 12.23
C GLY A 86 8.36 7.07 11.32
N LEU A 87 7.50 7.23 10.31
CA LEU A 87 7.51 8.30 9.31
C LEU A 87 6.29 9.22 9.41
N ALA A 88 5.80 9.44 10.62
CA ALA A 88 4.58 10.19 10.83
C ALA A 88 4.55 11.52 10.06
N VAL A 89 3.48 11.70 9.29
CA VAL A 89 3.15 12.98 8.65
C VAL A 89 2.64 13.97 9.70
N ARG A 90 2.68 15.24 9.37
CA ARG A 90 2.10 16.29 10.21
C ARG A 90 1.07 17.08 9.42
N ASN A 91 -0.17 16.96 9.82
CA ASN A 91 -1.28 17.66 9.17
C ASN A 91 -1.03 19.18 9.21
N PRO A 92 -0.92 19.85 8.06
CA PRO A 92 -0.59 21.29 8.01
C PRO A 92 -1.67 22.17 8.64
N ASN A 93 -2.89 21.68 8.80
CA ASN A 93 -4.01 22.43 9.34
C ASN A 93 -4.20 22.22 10.85
N SER A 94 -3.99 21.01 11.37
CA SER A 94 -4.24 20.67 12.77
C SER A 94 -2.98 20.34 13.57
N GLY A 95 -1.86 20.06 12.90
CA GLY A 95 -0.63 19.57 13.53
C GLY A 95 -0.69 18.09 13.96
N SER A 96 -1.82 17.40 13.77
CA SER A 96 -2.00 15.99 14.09
C SER A 96 -1.18 15.09 13.16
N TRP A 97 -0.93 13.85 13.59
CA TRP A 97 -0.38 12.80 12.73
C TRP A 97 -1.36 12.35 11.63
N ARG A 98 -2.64 12.60 11.81
CA ARG A 98 -3.73 12.17 10.94
C ARG A 98 -4.02 13.24 9.89
N ILE A 99 -3.98 12.84 8.61
CA ILE A 99 -4.40 13.66 7.48
C ILE A 99 -5.57 12.95 6.78
N PRO A 100 -6.84 13.33 7.05
CA PRO A 100 -8.02 12.62 6.56
C PRO A 100 -8.34 12.87 5.08
N SER A 101 -7.69 13.84 4.45
CA SER A 101 -7.95 14.23 3.06
C SER A 101 -6.75 14.00 2.17
N VAL A 102 -6.97 13.38 1.01
CA VAL A 102 -5.92 13.21 -0.02
C VAL A 102 -5.45 14.58 -0.55
N TYR A 103 -6.34 15.56 -0.63
CA TYR A 103 -5.97 16.93 -0.99
C TYR A 103 -4.93 17.48 0.00
N THR A 104 -5.21 17.42 1.29
CA THR A 104 -4.29 17.89 2.34
C THR A 104 -2.99 17.06 2.39
N LEU A 105 -3.07 15.76 2.11
CA LEU A 105 -1.90 14.90 2.01
C LEU A 105 -1.02 15.30 0.80
N THR A 106 -1.62 15.66 -0.32
CA THR A 106 -0.92 16.19 -1.50
C THR A 106 -0.21 17.50 -1.16
N GLU A 107 -0.92 18.46 -0.52
CA GLU A 107 -0.32 19.71 -0.07
C GLU A 107 0.85 19.49 0.89
N TYR A 108 0.74 18.52 1.80
CA TYR A 108 1.81 18.15 2.71
C TYR A 108 3.09 17.78 1.96
N PHE A 109 2.98 16.85 0.99
CA PHE A 109 4.13 16.44 0.19
C PHE A 109 4.69 17.55 -0.69
N GLN A 110 3.83 18.40 -1.24
CA GLN A 110 4.25 19.57 -2.04
C GLN A 110 5.04 20.56 -1.19
N ARG A 111 4.54 20.94 -0.03
CA ARG A 111 5.18 21.90 0.88
C ARG A 111 6.52 21.38 1.44
N ASP A 112 6.63 20.08 1.64
CA ASP A 112 7.85 19.44 2.15
C ASP A 112 8.86 19.10 1.03
N GLY A 113 8.58 19.44 -0.24
CA GLY A 113 9.45 19.18 -1.39
C GLY A 113 9.55 17.69 -1.77
N ARG A 114 8.64 16.88 -1.27
CA ARG A 114 8.57 15.41 -1.44
C ARG A 114 7.43 14.96 -2.36
N PHE A 115 6.95 15.84 -3.20
CA PHE A 115 6.01 15.54 -4.27
C PHE A 115 6.75 15.28 -5.58
N ARG A 116 6.27 14.33 -6.38
CA ARG A 116 6.75 14.05 -7.74
C ARG A 116 5.57 14.02 -8.72
N PRO A 117 5.79 14.48 -9.98
CA PRO A 117 4.74 14.50 -11.00
C PRO A 117 4.37 13.08 -11.47
N PRO A 118 3.29 12.91 -12.26
CA PRO A 118 2.81 11.60 -12.70
C PRO A 118 3.83 10.76 -13.49
N GLU A 119 4.76 11.40 -14.21
CA GLU A 119 5.79 10.74 -15.02
C GLU A 119 6.93 10.15 -14.19
N TYR A 120 6.97 10.45 -12.91
CA TYR A 120 7.97 9.88 -11.99
C TYR A 120 7.78 8.37 -11.88
N LEU A 121 8.86 7.60 -12.06
CA LEU A 121 8.84 6.16 -11.83
C LEU A 121 8.87 5.90 -10.31
N PRO A 122 7.75 5.44 -9.72
CA PRO A 122 7.68 5.32 -8.27
C PRO A 122 8.48 4.13 -7.74
N ALA A 123 8.91 4.24 -6.50
CA ALA A 123 9.56 3.18 -5.76
C ALA A 123 8.63 2.57 -4.70
N VAL A 124 8.94 1.34 -4.25
CA VAL A 124 8.23 0.69 -3.14
C VAL A 124 8.21 1.60 -1.91
N GLY A 125 7.03 1.81 -1.35
CA GLY A 125 6.79 2.70 -0.21
C GLY A 125 6.36 4.12 -0.58
N ASP A 126 6.44 4.54 -1.85
CA ASP A 126 5.88 5.81 -2.30
C ASP A 126 4.35 5.75 -2.30
N LEU A 127 3.69 6.90 -2.18
CA LEU A 127 2.23 7.01 -2.30
C LEU A 127 1.85 7.48 -3.70
N VAL A 128 0.85 6.82 -4.29
CA VAL A 128 0.13 7.35 -5.45
C VAL A 128 -0.99 8.25 -4.95
N LEU A 129 -1.11 9.43 -5.54
CA LEU A 129 -2.14 10.42 -5.23
C LEU A 129 -3.06 10.54 -6.45
N TYR A 130 -4.32 10.15 -6.30
CA TYR A 130 -5.30 10.13 -7.39
C TYR A 130 -6.20 11.36 -7.34
N ALA A 131 -6.54 11.88 -8.51
CA ALA A 131 -7.46 13.00 -8.71
C ALA A 131 -8.93 12.58 -8.47
N PRO A 132 -9.84 13.55 -8.24
CA PRO A 132 -11.27 13.26 -8.13
C PRO A 132 -11.87 12.55 -9.34
N GLU A 133 -11.32 12.76 -10.52
CA GLU A 133 -11.77 12.18 -11.80
C GLU A 133 -11.33 10.72 -11.99
N HIS A 134 -10.43 10.22 -11.14
CA HIS A 134 -10.04 8.81 -11.18
C HIS A 134 -11.24 7.91 -10.90
N ARG A 135 -11.25 6.68 -11.45
CA ARG A 135 -12.36 5.71 -11.31
C ARG A 135 -12.79 5.41 -9.86
N PHE A 136 -11.92 5.68 -8.89
CA PHE A 136 -12.21 5.55 -7.46
C PHE A 136 -12.46 6.91 -6.78
N GLY A 137 -12.53 8.01 -7.55
CA GLY A 137 -12.52 9.35 -7.01
C GLY A 137 -11.15 9.73 -6.43
N GLN A 138 -11.13 10.76 -5.63
CA GLN A 138 -9.92 11.17 -4.91
C GLN A 138 -9.46 10.07 -3.95
N HIS A 139 -8.26 9.54 -4.15
CA HIS A 139 -7.78 8.34 -3.47
C HIS A 139 -6.25 8.35 -3.27
N THR A 140 -5.74 7.46 -2.42
CA THR A 140 -4.31 7.23 -2.25
C THR A 140 -3.99 5.79 -1.89
N ASN A 141 -2.88 5.28 -2.43
CA ASN A 141 -2.36 3.94 -2.17
C ASN A 141 -0.84 3.98 -2.02
N PHE A 142 -0.26 3.00 -1.33
CA PHE A 142 1.18 2.77 -1.34
C PHE A 142 1.60 1.88 -2.50
N VAL A 143 2.68 2.24 -3.17
CA VAL A 143 3.36 1.39 -4.14
C VAL A 143 4.05 0.24 -3.41
N VAL A 144 3.81 -0.99 -3.85
CA VAL A 144 4.43 -2.20 -3.30
C VAL A 144 5.22 -2.98 -4.35
N GLY A 145 5.17 -2.58 -5.61
CA GLY A 145 5.95 -3.16 -6.69
C GLY A 145 5.80 -2.39 -7.99
N VAL A 146 6.88 -2.42 -8.79
CA VAL A 146 6.88 -1.94 -10.17
C VAL A 146 7.63 -2.98 -10.98
N ALA A 147 6.96 -3.60 -11.96
CA ALA A 147 7.54 -4.60 -12.83
C ALA A 147 6.87 -4.55 -14.21
N ASP A 148 7.66 -4.64 -15.27
CA ASP A 148 7.17 -4.66 -16.66
C ASP A 148 6.20 -3.52 -17.00
N GLY A 149 6.44 -2.34 -16.44
CA GLY A 149 5.59 -1.16 -16.62
C GLY A 149 4.31 -1.18 -15.78
N ILE A 150 4.06 -2.21 -14.98
CA ILE A 150 2.91 -2.31 -14.09
C ILE A 150 3.29 -1.87 -12.68
N VAL A 151 2.52 -0.95 -12.14
CA VAL A 151 2.59 -0.51 -10.74
C VAL A 151 1.57 -1.30 -9.92
N THR A 152 2.04 -1.95 -8.87
CA THR A 152 1.19 -2.66 -7.89
C THR A 152 1.11 -1.82 -6.63
N THR A 153 -0.10 -1.63 -6.12
CA THR A 153 -0.35 -0.79 -4.94
C THR A 153 -1.22 -1.50 -3.91
N VAL A 154 -1.12 -1.06 -2.66
CA VAL A 154 -2.01 -1.45 -1.54
C VAL A 154 -2.57 -0.19 -0.90
N GLY A 155 -3.87 -0.18 -0.64
CA GLY A 155 -4.55 0.95 0.01
C GLY A 155 -5.78 0.54 0.79
N GLY A 156 -6.24 1.43 1.65
CA GLY A 156 -7.49 1.32 2.40
C GLY A 156 -8.66 1.99 1.68
N ASN A 157 -9.88 1.82 2.20
CA ASN A 157 -11.10 2.38 1.65
C ASN A 157 -11.42 1.89 0.21
N GLN A 158 -11.16 0.62 -0.05
CA GLN A 158 -11.38 -0.03 -1.32
C GLN A 158 -12.41 -1.17 -1.17
N PRO A 159 -12.92 -1.73 -2.27
CA PRO A 159 -13.76 -2.93 -2.19
C PRO A 159 -13.06 -4.03 -1.38
N GLY A 160 -13.74 -4.50 -0.31
CA GLY A 160 -13.18 -5.47 0.64
C GLY A 160 -12.28 -4.87 1.72
N GLY A 161 -12.19 -3.55 1.84
CA GLY A 161 -11.44 -2.85 2.89
C GLY A 161 -10.04 -2.42 2.46
N ILE A 162 -8.98 -3.13 2.90
CA ILE A 162 -7.61 -2.92 2.43
C ILE A 162 -7.34 -3.93 1.33
N SER A 163 -7.01 -3.48 0.14
CA SER A 163 -6.82 -4.36 -1.01
C SER A 163 -5.74 -3.86 -1.96
N THR A 164 -5.46 -4.68 -2.98
CA THR A 164 -4.43 -4.42 -3.99
C THR A 164 -5.08 -3.86 -5.26
N LEU A 165 -4.44 -2.87 -5.87
CA LEU A 165 -4.74 -2.38 -7.21
C LEU A 165 -3.49 -2.41 -8.08
N THR A 166 -3.69 -2.52 -9.40
CA THR A 166 -2.64 -2.40 -10.40
C THR A 166 -3.04 -1.42 -11.49
N PHE A 167 -2.04 -0.75 -12.06
CA PHE A 167 -2.21 0.10 -13.25
C PHE A 167 -0.92 0.12 -14.07
N GLU A 168 -1.04 0.44 -15.36
CA GLU A 168 0.12 0.67 -16.22
C GLU A 168 0.75 2.03 -15.88
N HIS A 169 2.06 2.06 -15.62
CA HIS A 169 2.76 3.31 -15.28
C HIS A 169 2.61 4.38 -16.38
N ALA A 170 2.54 3.97 -17.64
CA ALA A 170 2.34 4.88 -18.77
C ALA A 170 0.92 5.50 -18.82
N ASP A 171 -0.05 4.94 -18.08
CA ASP A 171 -1.39 5.51 -17.95
C ASP A 171 -1.42 6.48 -16.77
N HIS A 172 -1.24 7.76 -17.06
CA HIS A 172 -1.28 8.83 -16.06
C HIS A 172 -2.69 9.38 -15.79
N ALA A 173 -3.73 8.79 -16.42
CA ALA A 173 -5.10 9.27 -16.29
C ALA A 173 -5.57 9.24 -14.82
N GLY A 174 -5.91 10.42 -14.29
CA GLY A 174 -6.36 10.57 -12.93
C GLY A 174 -5.27 10.43 -11.85
N ILE A 175 -3.99 10.42 -12.21
CA ILE A 175 -2.88 10.50 -11.24
C ILE A 175 -2.46 11.97 -11.09
N VAL A 176 -2.53 12.50 -9.87
CA VAL A 176 -2.00 13.84 -9.53
C VAL A 176 -0.48 13.79 -9.44
N GLY A 177 0.06 12.71 -8.93
CA GLY A 177 1.48 12.50 -8.71
C GLY A 177 1.76 11.53 -7.58
N TYR A 178 2.98 11.64 -7.03
CA TYR A 178 3.46 10.73 -5.99
C TYR A 178 3.97 11.51 -4.78
N GLY A 179 3.65 11.01 -3.58
CA GLY A 179 4.24 11.44 -2.33
C GLY A 179 5.40 10.53 -1.94
N ILE A 180 6.54 11.12 -1.58
CA ILE A 180 7.76 10.37 -1.23
C ILE A 180 7.96 10.42 0.29
N PRO A 181 7.61 9.37 1.06
CA PRO A 181 7.70 9.40 2.52
C PRO A 181 9.14 9.39 3.04
N VAL A 182 10.03 8.74 2.31
CA VAL A 182 11.44 8.53 2.69
C VAL A 182 12.33 9.50 1.91
N ARG A 183 13.23 10.18 2.62
CA ARG A 183 14.22 11.12 2.05
C ARG A 183 15.44 10.39 1.49
#